data_00a5fc56ac137a4573df5dd935f17e28
#
_entry.id   00a5fc56ac137a4573df5dd935f17e28
#
_cell.length_a   1.000
_cell.length_b   1.000
_cell.length_c   1.000
_cell.angle_alpha   90.00
_cell.angle_beta   90.00
_cell.angle_gamma   90.00
#
_symmetry.space_group_name_H-M   'P 1'
#
loop_
_entity.id
_entity.type
_entity.pdbx_description
1 polymer ?
#
loop_
_entity_poly.entity_id
_entity_poly.type
_entity_poly.pdbx_seq_one_letter_code
_entity_poly.pdbx_strand_id
1 'polypeptide(L)'
;MRNSAGFTLVELVVTIVLVGILLGTAIPTFYRTINETQEQVNISNMGIIKDTFMQYYYDNHMSGNPHFPQTPADSSMNAVYRQTILEDGRTPDMLFSGDLPYNTNNKPYTYYWDNDSTTKRIIIKDNDLDSPSYEEYVVGEI
;
A
#
# COMPACT_ATOMS: atom_id res chain seq x y z
N MET A 1 32.82 25.31 -46.73
CA MET A 1 32.54 26.35 -45.73
C MET A 1 31.34 25.89 -44.91
N ARG A 2 31.50 25.57 -43.63
CA ARG A 2 30.39 25.22 -42.73
C ARG A 2 29.79 26.51 -42.21
N ASN A 3 28.57 26.84 -42.65
CA ASN A 3 27.80 27.91 -42.00
C ASN A 3 27.43 27.47 -40.60
N SER A 4 28.10 27.97 -39.60
CA SER A 4 27.66 27.89 -38.19
C SER A 4 26.66 29.03 -37.99
N ALA A 5 25.37 28.73 -38.17
CA ALA A 5 24.31 29.63 -37.74
C ALA A 5 24.31 29.63 -36.19
N GLY A 6 24.71 30.76 -35.58
CA GLY A 6 24.63 30.95 -34.14
C GLY A 6 23.18 31.22 -33.72
N PHE A 7 22.81 30.80 -32.54
CA PHE A 7 21.51 31.10 -31.91
C PHE A 7 21.35 32.61 -31.72
N THR A 8 20.19 33.13 -32.05
CA THR A 8 19.89 34.55 -31.78
C THR A 8 19.48 34.70 -30.29
N LEU A 9 19.75 35.89 -29.73
CA LEU A 9 19.36 36.19 -28.34
C LEU A 9 17.84 36.07 -28.14
N VAL A 10 17.05 36.41 -29.16
CA VAL A 10 15.59 36.30 -29.13
C VAL A 10 15.13 34.84 -29.05
N GLU A 11 15.73 33.91 -29.82
CA GLU A 11 15.44 32.48 -29.73
C GLU A 11 15.74 31.92 -28.35
N LEU A 12 16.84 32.36 -27.75
CA LEU A 12 17.17 31.92 -26.39
C LEU A 12 16.13 32.40 -25.39
N VAL A 13 15.74 33.68 -25.42
CA VAL A 13 14.74 34.23 -24.49
C VAL A 13 13.39 33.58 -24.67
N VAL A 14 12.93 33.37 -25.90
CA VAL A 14 11.66 32.70 -26.20
C VAL A 14 11.68 31.26 -25.68
N THR A 15 12.76 30.52 -25.89
CA THR A 15 12.86 29.13 -25.41
C THR A 15 12.82 29.02 -23.89
N ILE A 16 13.55 29.88 -23.15
CA ILE A 16 13.50 29.82 -21.66
C ILE A 16 12.13 30.23 -21.12
N VAL A 17 11.43 31.18 -21.75
CA VAL A 17 10.07 31.57 -21.34
C VAL A 17 9.11 30.42 -21.57
N LEU A 18 9.14 29.75 -22.73
CA LEU A 18 8.28 28.62 -23.05
C LEU A 18 8.55 27.44 -22.10
N VAL A 19 9.82 27.11 -21.83
CA VAL A 19 10.20 26.08 -20.87
C VAL A 19 9.71 26.44 -19.47
N GLY A 20 9.83 27.70 -19.05
CA GLY A 20 9.35 28.18 -17.74
C GLY A 20 7.84 27.99 -17.57
N ILE A 21 7.04 28.31 -18.59
CA ILE A 21 5.59 28.11 -18.56
C ILE A 21 5.24 26.59 -18.48
N LEU A 22 5.90 25.76 -19.29
CA LEU A 22 5.67 24.32 -19.29
C LEU A 22 6.01 23.68 -17.95
N LEU A 23 7.15 24.01 -17.37
CA LEU A 23 7.57 23.49 -16.05
C LEU A 23 6.63 23.97 -14.95
N GLY A 24 6.14 25.19 -15.02
CA GLY A 24 5.20 25.76 -14.03
C GLY A 24 3.88 24.97 -13.92
N THR A 25 3.44 24.34 -14.98
CA THR A 25 2.22 23.51 -15.00
C THR A 25 2.51 22.02 -14.83
N ALA A 26 3.62 21.53 -15.32
CA ALA A 26 3.96 20.11 -15.30
C ALA A 26 4.33 19.60 -13.91
N ILE A 27 5.07 20.38 -13.13
CA ILE A 27 5.58 19.98 -11.81
C ILE A 27 4.44 19.64 -10.83
N PRO A 28 3.44 20.51 -10.57
CA PRO A 28 2.36 20.20 -9.64
C PRO A 28 1.51 19.01 -10.08
N THR A 29 1.29 18.86 -11.40
CA THR A 29 0.57 17.70 -11.94
C THR A 29 1.33 16.40 -11.70
N PHE A 30 2.66 16.41 -11.86
CA PHE A 30 3.50 15.25 -11.62
C PHE A 30 3.47 14.78 -10.16
N TYR A 31 3.60 15.69 -9.19
CA TYR A 31 3.48 15.35 -7.76
C TYR A 31 2.12 14.77 -7.40
N ARG A 32 1.06 15.32 -7.95
CA ARG A 32 -0.28 14.78 -7.75
C ARG A 32 -0.40 13.36 -8.27
N THR A 33 0.08 13.10 -9.48
CA THR A 33 0.05 11.75 -10.08
C THR A 33 0.86 10.75 -9.27
N ILE A 34 2.02 11.14 -8.72
CA ILE A 34 2.81 10.28 -7.85
C ILE A 34 2.01 9.89 -6.61
N ASN A 35 1.42 10.86 -5.92
CA ASN A 35 0.63 10.58 -4.70
C ASN A 35 -0.57 9.67 -4.99
N GLU A 36 -1.32 9.93 -6.04
CA GLU A 36 -2.44 9.08 -6.46
C GLU A 36 -1.98 7.65 -6.80
N THR A 37 -0.81 7.51 -7.44
CA THR A 37 -0.24 6.18 -7.74
C THR A 37 0.19 5.46 -6.48
N GLN A 38 0.83 6.12 -5.53
CA GLN A 38 1.25 5.55 -4.27
C GLN A 38 0.05 5.12 -3.41
N GLU A 39 -1.01 5.92 -3.38
CA GLU A 39 -2.27 5.58 -2.72
C GLU A 39 -2.87 4.30 -3.31
N GLN A 40 -2.95 4.17 -4.63
CA GLN A 40 -3.46 2.97 -5.30
C GLN A 40 -2.60 1.73 -5.01
N VAL A 41 -1.28 1.88 -4.97
CA VAL A 41 -0.36 0.79 -4.59
C VAL A 41 -0.64 0.34 -3.15
N ASN A 42 -0.79 1.28 -2.22
CA ASN A 42 -1.06 0.98 -0.82
C ASN A 42 -2.42 0.27 -0.64
N ILE A 43 -3.47 0.74 -1.30
CA ILE A 43 -4.79 0.09 -1.30
C ILE A 43 -4.70 -1.32 -1.88
N SER A 44 -3.96 -1.50 -2.97
CA SER A 44 -3.73 -2.82 -3.57
C SER A 44 -3.00 -3.77 -2.61
N ASN A 45 -1.97 -3.29 -1.91
CA ASN A 45 -1.23 -4.07 -0.92
C ASN A 45 -2.12 -4.48 0.27
N MET A 46 -2.96 -3.57 0.77
CA MET A 46 -3.96 -3.90 1.79
C MET A 46 -4.96 -4.94 1.28
N GLY A 47 -5.36 -4.85 0.01
CA GLY A 47 -6.20 -5.84 -0.66
C GLY A 47 -5.58 -7.24 -0.68
N ILE A 48 -4.30 -7.35 -1.01
CA ILE A 48 -3.55 -8.61 -1.01
C ILE A 48 -3.56 -9.23 0.39
N ILE A 49 -3.30 -8.43 1.41
CA ILE A 49 -3.31 -8.90 2.80
C ILE A 49 -4.71 -9.40 3.19
N LYS A 50 -5.74 -8.62 2.88
CA LYS A 50 -7.13 -9.00 3.14
C LYS A 50 -7.47 -10.36 2.48
N ASP A 51 -7.17 -10.50 1.20
CA ASP A 51 -7.50 -11.71 0.44
C ASP A 51 -6.74 -12.94 0.98
N THR A 52 -5.47 -12.76 1.38
CA THR A 52 -4.66 -13.80 2.01
C THR A 52 -5.26 -14.25 3.35
N PHE A 53 -5.72 -13.32 4.18
CA PHE A 53 -6.34 -13.64 5.47
C PHE A 53 -7.71 -14.26 5.32
N MET A 54 -8.48 -13.85 4.32
CA MET A 54 -9.75 -14.49 3.98
C MET A 54 -9.51 -15.93 3.55
N GLN A 55 -8.49 -16.18 2.73
CA GLN A 55 -8.14 -17.54 2.33
C GLN A 55 -7.70 -18.39 3.54
N TYR A 56 -6.88 -17.85 4.42
CA TYR A 56 -6.49 -18.52 5.67
C TYR A 56 -7.72 -18.92 6.51
N TYR A 57 -8.70 -18.02 6.64
CA TYR A 57 -9.93 -18.32 7.34
C TYR A 57 -10.71 -19.47 6.69
N TYR A 58 -10.87 -19.46 5.36
CA TYR A 58 -11.60 -20.52 4.66
C TYR A 58 -10.88 -21.86 4.76
N ASP A 59 -9.56 -21.90 4.68
CA ASP A 59 -8.78 -23.12 4.86
C ASP A 59 -8.99 -23.72 6.27
N ASN A 60 -9.00 -22.89 7.29
CA ASN A 60 -9.28 -23.30 8.66
C ASN A 60 -10.75 -23.67 8.88
N HIS A 61 -11.67 -23.04 8.19
CA HIS A 61 -13.08 -23.42 8.19
C HIS A 61 -13.27 -24.84 7.65
N MET A 62 -12.59 -25.21 6.57
CA MET A 62 -12.62 -26.57 6.02
C MET A 62 -12.03 -27.60 6.98
N SER A 63 -11.13 -27.20 7.83
CA SER A 63 -10.51 -28.04 8.88
C SER A 63 -11.34 -28.10 10.17
N GLY A 64 -12.48 -27.39 10.24
CA GLY A 64 -13.41 -27.40 11.37
C GLY A 64 -13.07 -26.39 12.49
N ASN A 65 -12.09 -25.52 12.29
CA ASN A 65 -11.68 -24.49 13.26
C ASN A 65 -11.58 -23.11 12.59
N PRO A 66 -12.71 -22.48 12.20
CA PRO A 66 -12.70 -21.21 11.48
C PRO A 66 -12.22 -20.05 12.36
N HIS A 67 -11.07 -19.51 12.04
CA HIS A 67 -10.50 -18.36 12.73
C HIS A 67 -9.61 -17.54 11.78
N PHE A 68 -9.45 -16.27 12.08
CA PHE A 68 -8.47 -15.39 11.46
C PHE A 68 -7.11 -15.50 12.16
N PRO A 69 -6.02 -15.04 11.53
CA PRO A 69 -4.75 -14.87 12.22
C PRO A 69 -4.95 -14.04 13.50
N GLN A 70 -4.15 -14.31 14.53
CA GLN A 70 -4.28 -13.58 15.80
C GLN A 70 -4.07 -12.08 15.59
N THR A 71 -4.88 -11.26 16.26
CA THR A 71 -4.69 -9.82 16.27
C THR A 71 -3.37 -9.48 16.99
N PRO A 72 -2.52 -8.60 16.40
CA PRO A 72 -1.27 -8.23 17.06
C PRO A 72 -1.51 -7.48 18.38
N ALA A 73 -0.63 -7.71 19.35
CA ALA A 73 -0.68 -7.02 20.63
C ALA A 73 -0.33 -5.52 20.50
N ASP A 74 0.52 -5.17 19.55
CA ASP A 74 0.73 -3.79 19.11
C ASP A 74 -0.17 -3.48 17.92
N SER A 75 -0.28 -2.23 17.52
CA SER A 75 -1.10 -1.80 16.38
C SER A 75 -0.43 -2.06 15.02
N SER A 76 0.57 -2.95 14.96
CA SER A 76 1.33 -3.25 13.77
C SER A 76 1.14 -4.69 13.34
N MET A 77 0.84 -4.91 12.07
CA MET A 77 0.68 -6.24 11.49
C MET A 77 1.94 -7.10 11.63
N ASN A 78 3.12 -6.51 11.69
CA ASN A 78 4.38 -7.22 11.89
C ASN A 78 4.42 -8.02 13.20
N ALA A 79 3.69 -7.61 14.23
CA ALA A 79 3.66 -8.34 15.50
C ALA A 79 3.05 -9.74 15.33
N VAL A 80 2.02 -9.89 14.48
CA VAL A 80 1.44 -11.20 14.15
C VAL A 80 2.49 -12.10 13.53
N TYR A 81 3.31 -11.57 12.66
CA TYR A 81 4.23 -12.37 11.82
C TYR A 81 5.59 -12.61 12.44
N ARG A 82 6.02 -11.82 13.38
CA ARG A 82 7.31 -12.02 14.06
C ARG A 82 7.23 -12.91 15.28
N GLN A 83 6.06 -12.99 15.91
CA GLN A 83 5.93 -13.57 17.25
C GLN A 83 5.09 -14.85 17.31
N THR A 84 4.33 -15.17 16.28
CA THR A 84 3.37 -16.27 16.35
C THR A 84 3.56 -17.30 15.22
N ILE A 85 3.72 -18.54 15.60
CA ILE A 85 3.34 -19.66 14.75
C ILE A 85 1.82 -19.64 14.69
N LEU A 86 1.24 -19.62 13.50
CA LEU A 86 -0.19 -19.73 13.30
C LEU A 86 -0.70 -21.03 13.93
N GLU A 87 -1.93 -21.07 14.41
CA GLU A 87 -2.49 -22.23 15.13
C GLU A 87 -2.43 -23.55 14.34
N ASP A 88 -2.39 -23.46 13.01
CA ASP A 88 -2.24 -24.61 12.10
C ASP A 88 -0.77 -25.06 11.89
N GLY A 89 0.16 -24.47 12.60
CA GLY A 89 1.61 -24.78 12.50
C GLY A 89 2.31 -24.14 11.30
N ARG A 90 1.59 -23.33 10.49
CA ARG A 90 2.22 -22.55 9.42
C ARG A 90 2.98 -21.36 10.02
N THR A 91 4.13 -21.06 9.43
CA THR A 91 4.81 -19.80 9.71
C THR A 91 4.20 -18.68 8.87
N PRO A 92 4.25 -17.44 9.35
CA PRO A 92 3.71 -16.30 8.61
C PRO A 92 4.22 -16.18 7.17
N ASP A 93 5.48 -16.50 6.94
CA ASP A 93 6.11 -16.45 5.62
C ASP A 93 5.42 -17.36 4.59
N MET A 94 4.74 -18.40 5.04
CA MET A 94 3.98 -19.32 4.18
C MET A 94 2.66 -18.74 3.68
N LEU A 95 2.13 -17.70 4.31
CA LEU A 95 0.90 -17.05 3.86
C LEU A 95 1.15 -16.12 2.67
N PHE A 96 2.35 -15.59 2.56
CA PHE A 96 2.73 -14.71 1.46
C PHE A 96 3.89 -15.36 0.68
N SER A 97 3.88 -15.23 -0.63
CA SER A 97 4.94 -15.76 -1.50
C SER A 97 6.24 -14.95 -1.41
N GLY A 98 6.47 -14.25 -0.33
CA GLY A 98 7.59 -13.35 -0.08
C GLY A 98 7.38 -12.59 1.22
N ASP A 99 8.00 -11.42 1.32
CA ASP A 99 7.82 -10.55 2.47
C ASP A 99 6.38 -10.01 2.58
N LEU A 100 5.95 -9.76 3.81
CA LEU A 100 4.70 -9.09 4.11
C LEU A 100 4.64 -7.73 3.37
N PRO A 101 3.54 -7.41 2.67
CA PRO A 101 3.42 -6.13 2.01
C PRO A 101 3.52 -4.94 2.97
N TYR A 102 4.25 -3.91 2.57
CA TYR A 102 4.41 -2.64 3.27
C TYR A 102 3.79 -1.51 2.44
N ASN A 103 3.52 -0.38 3.08
CA ASN A 103 3.13 0.81 2.34
C ASN A 103 4.34 1.40 1.58
N THR A 104 4.11 2.40 0.75
CA THR A 104 5.14 3.03 -0.08
C THR A 104 6.24 3.74 0.71
N ASN A 105 6.02 3.98 2.00
CA ASN A 105 7.01 4.49 2.96
C ASN A 105 7.74 3.38 3.72
N ASN A 106 7.54 2.11 3.31
CA ASN A 106 8.11 0.93 3.95
C ASN A 106 7.69 0.77 5.42
N LYS A 107 6.45 1.15 5.75
CA LYS A 107 5.86 0.94 7.06
C LYS A 107 4.76 -0.12 7.00
N PRO A 108 4.57 -0.91 8.08
CA PRO A 108 3.56 -1.95 8.13
C PRO A 108 2.16 -1.36 8.26
N TYR A 109 1.18 -2.06 7.70
CA TYR A 109 -0.22 -1.76 7.95
C TYR A 109 -0.65 -2.21 9.34
N THR A 110 -1.74 -1.68 9.85
CA THR A 110 -2.41 -2.17 11.04
C THR A 110 -3.43 -3.24 10.67
N TYR A 111 -3.61 -4.20 11.55
CA TYR A 111 -4.55 -5.29 11.38
C TYR A 111 -5.33 -5.52 12.67
N TYR A 112 -6.64 -5.65 12.54
CA TYR A 112 -7.50 -6.15 13.59
C TYR A 112 -8.72 -6.86 12.99
N TRP A 113 -9.31 -7.74 13.75
CA TRP A 113 -10.56 -8.37 13.39
C TRP A 113 -11.60 -8.14 14.47
N ASP A 114 -12.84 -8.02 14.01
CA ASP A 114 -14.00 -7.81 14.86
C ASP A 114 -14.87 -9.07 14.79
N ASN A 115 -15.16 -9.61 15.95
CA ASN A 115 -16.01 -10.79 16.10
C ASN A 115 -17.36 -10.36 16.69
N ASP A 116 -18.03 -9.44 16.03
CA ASP A 116 -19.40 -9.13 16.40
C ASP A 116 -20.28 -10.36 16.16
N SER A 117 -21.31 -10.55 17.00
CA SER A 117 -22.14 -11.76 17.03
C SER A 117 -22.86 -12.06 15.72
N THR A 118 -22.87 -11.13 14.78
CA THR A 118 -23.59 -11.23 13.51
C THR A 118 -22.67 -11.25 12.27
N THR A 119 -21.48 -10.65 12.34
CA THR A 119 -20.58 -10.53 11.20
C THR A 119 -19.14 -10.61 11.67
N LYS A 120 -18.38 -11.53 11.12
CA LYS A 120 -16.94 -11.58 11.33
C LYS A 120 -16.27 -10.78 10.23
N ARG A 121 -15.48 -9.80 10.59
CA ARG A 121 -14.78 -8.95 9.63
C ARG A 121 -13.36 -8.68 10.04
N ILE A 122 -12.51 -8.55 9.03
CA ILE A 122 -11.13 -8.11 9.20
C ILE A 122 -10.97 -6.71 8.62
N ILE A 123 -10.12 -5.93 9.23
CA ILE A 123 -9.83 -4.56 8.82
C ILE A 123 -8.32 -4.41 8.71
N ILE A 124 -7.87 -3.98 7.56
CA ILE A 124 -6.48 -3.64 7.27
C ILE A 124 -6.44 -2.15 6.98
N LYS A 125 -5.64 -1.40 7.72
CA LYS A 125 -5.63 0.06 7.66
C LYS A 125 -4.20 0.61 7.54
N ASP A 126 -4.02 1.67 6.77
CA ASP A 126 -2.79 2.46 6.77
C ASP A 126 -2.86 3.56 7.84
N ASN A 127 -2.01 3.44 8.86
CA ASN A 127 -1.89 4.40 9.96
C ASN A 127 -0.62 5.26 9.87
N ASP A 128 0.07 5.24 8.74
CA ASP A 128 1.24 6.09 8.53
C ASP A 128 0.81 7.51 8.16
N LEU A 129 1.06 8.46 9.06
CA LEU A 129 0.71 9.87 8.91
C LEU A 129 1.32 10.53 7.66
N ASP A 130 2.45 10.01 7.19
CA ASP A 130 3.16 10.52 6.02
C ASP A 130 2.75 9.80 4.73
N SER A 131 1.83 8.82 4.82
CA SER A 131 1.35 8.06 3.66
C SER A 131 0.24 8.79 2.92
N PRO A 132 0.23 8.76 1.57
CA PRO A 132 -0.90 9.26 0.79
C PRO A 132 -2.22 8.55 1.08
N SER A 133 -2.15 7.31 1.59
CA SER A 133 -3.31 6.49 1.99
C SER A 133 -3.56 6.50 3.50
N TYR A 134 -3.10 7.53 4.21
CA TYR A 134 -3.37 7.66 5.64
C TYR A 134 -4.88 7.59 5.93
N GLU A 135 -5.23 6.74 6.90
CA GLU A 135 -6.61 6.38 7.28
C GLU A 135 -7.41 5.55 6.26
N GLU A 136 -6.91 5.31 5.06
CA GLU A 136 -7.54 4.35 4.13
C GLU A 136 -7.50 2.94 4.70
N TYR A 137 -8.56 2.17 4.44
CA TYR A 137 -8.68 0.80 4.93
C TYR A 137 -9.44 -0.09 3.95
N VAL A 138 -9.19 -1.39 4.06
CA VAL A 138 -9.96 -2.42 3.37
C VAL A 138 -10.60 -3.36 4.38
N VAL A 139 -11.79 -3.83 4.07
CA VAL A 139 -12.59 -4.73 4.92
C VAL A 139 -12.84 -6.04 4.19
N GLY A 140 -12.62 -7.15 4.90
CA GLY A 140 -13.10 -8.46 4.50
C GLY A 140 -14.20 -8.91 5.46
N GLU A 141 -15.33 -9.35 4.92
CA GLU A 141 -16.52 -9.78 5.68
C GLU A 141 -16.89 -11.24 5.36
N ILE A 142 -17.40 -11.97 6.38
CA ILE A 142 -17.86 -13.37 6.29
C ILE A 142 -19.26 -13.49 6.84
#